data_3d90008b02db2fca0beb5e53ddf25c36
#
_entry.id   3d90008b02db2fca0beb5e53ddf25c36
#
_cell.length_a   1.000
_cell.length_b   1.000
_cell.length_c   1.000
_cell.angle_alpha   90.00
_cell.angle_beta   90.00
_cell.angle_gamma   90.00
#
_symmetry.space_group_name_H-M   'P 1'
#
loop_
_entity.id
_entity.type
_entity.pdbx_description
1 polymer ?
#
loop_
_entity_poly.entity_id
_entity_poly.type
_entity_poly.pdbx_seq_one_letter_code
_entity_poly.pdbx_strand_id
1 'polypeptide(L)'
;GLGDVYKRQEEGGITAVTSGHRAIMTPGGYCYLDSYQDAPYSQPEAIGGYLPLKKVYSYNPVSTSLSAEQAKLVYGAQVNLFTEYVPTPEHVEYMLYPRTLALAEVAWSAPERKSWPDFYARALKAVTDLQAKGYHTFDLKSEIGSRPESLQPLTHLALGKKVIYNAPYNSSYAAQGDVTLTDGIRGDWTYGDGAWQGFISKNRLDVTVDMENETTIHSVTAAFMQVVGAEVFLPASVVISVSDDGVNFTELKHQDFVVNKEEAIKFSDVSWEGTVKGRYVRYQARAGKELGGWIFTDEIIVK
;
A
#
# COMPACT_ATOMS: atom_id res chain seq x y z
N GLY A 1 11.85 21.87 -27.50
CA GLY A 1 10.97 21.75 -26.36
C GLY A 1 11.57 20.86 -25.30
N LEU A 2 11.44 21.25 -24.05
CA LEU A 2 11.70 20.38 -22.93
C LEU A 2 10.73 19.21 -23.04
N GLY A 3 11.24 17.97 -22.94
CA GLY A 3 10.43 16.78 -23.04
C GLY A 3 9.29 16.78 -22.03
N ASP A 4 8.20 16.15 -22.38
CA ASP A 4 7.01 16.08 -21.55
C ASP A 4 7.34 15.45 -20.20
N VAL A 5 6.93 16.11 -19.11
CA VAL A 5 6.99 15.57 -17.77
C VAL A 5 5.78 14.66 -17.59
N TYR A 6 5.99 13.35 -17.71
CA TYR A 6 4.93 12.37 -17.46
C TYR A 6 4.79 12.14 -15.95
N LYS A 7 3.76 12.77 -15.40
CA LYS A 7 3.42 12.66 -13.97
C LYS A 7 2.72 11.32 -13.70
N ARG A 8 3.12 10.66 -12.63
CA ARG A 8 2.51 9.51 -11.96
C ARG A 8 2.80 8.11 -12.51
N GLN A 9 3.10 7.90 -13.81
CA GLN A 9 3.32 6.56 -14.35
C GLN A 9 4.66 6.46 -15.06
N GLU A 10 5.38 5.37 -14.83
CA GLU A 10 6.65 5.07 -15.48
C GLU A 10 6.47 4.85 -16.99
N GLU A 11 5.36 4.25 -17.39
CA GLU A 11 4.99 3.94 -18.77
C GLU A 11 4.91 5.18 -19.67
N GLY A 12 4.47 6.33 -19.15
CA GLY A 12 4.45 7.57 -19.90
C GLY A 12 5.83 8.03 -20.33
N GLY A 13 6.83 7.93 -19.45
CA GLY A 13 8.22 8.22 -19.78
C GLY A 13 8.80 7.22 -20.78
N ILE A 14 8.49 5.93 -20.64
CA ILE A 14 8.88 4.88 -21.59
C ILE A 14 8.28 5.18 -22.97
N THR A 15 7.01 5.54 -23.05
CA THR A 15 6.32 5.91 -24.30
C THR A 15 6.98 7.12 -24.95
N ALA A 16 7.34 8.14 -24.19
CA ALA A 16 8.04 9.32 -24.72
C ALA A 16 9.38 8.95 -25.35
N VAL A 17 10.22 8.21 -24.64
CA VAL A 17 11.56 7.87 -25.18
C VAL A 17 11.50 6.87 -26.34
N THR A 18 10.54 5.95 -26.33
CA THR A 18 10.30 5.04 -27.48
C THR A 18 9.81 5.77 -28.73
N SER A 19 9.15 6.91 -28.55
CA SER A 19 8.75 7.84 -29.62
C SER A 19 9.84 8.83 -30.02
N GLY A 20 11.06 8.72 -29.46
CA GLY A 20 12.20 9.56 -29.80
C GLY A 20 12.30 10.87 -29.02
N HIS A 21 11.49 11.07 -27.98
CA HIS A 21 11.53 12.26 -27.13
C HIS A 21 12.44 12.08 -25.91
N ARG A 22 13.02 13.17 -25.45
CA ARG A 22 13.74 13.22 -24.17
C ARG A 22 12.75 13.23 -23.01
N ALA A 23 13.06 12.50 -21.94
CA ALA A 23 12.22 12.44 -20.75
C ALA A 23 12.99 12.66 -19.46
N ILE A 24 12.36 13.35 -18.51
CA ILE A 24 12.73 13.37 -17.09
C ILE A 24 11.69 12.51 -16.37
N MET A 25 12.15 11.47 -15.71
CA MET A 25 11.29 10.49 -15.06
C MET A 25 10.82 10.99 -13.69
N THR A 26 9.51 10.94 -13.46
CA THR A 26 8.93 11.38 -12.18
C THR A 26 7.71 10.51 -11.78
N PRO A 27 7.88 9.17 -11.69
CA PRO A 27 6.78 8.29 -11.33
C PRO A 27 6.37 8.47 -9.87
N GLY A 28 5.05 8.47 -9.61
CA GLY A 28 4.49 8.71 -8.27
C GLY A 28 4.98 7.72 -7.22
N GLY A 29 5.18 6.46 -7.59
CA GLY A 29 5.64 5.40 -6.69
C GLY A 29 7.11 5.54 -6.20
N TYR A 30 7.87 6.53 -6.71
CA TYR A 30 9.27 6.74 -6.33
C TYR A 30 9.65 8.21 -6.11
N CYS A 31 8.91 9.14 -6.71
CA CYS A 31 9.34 10.54 -6.83
C CYS A 31 8.39 11.54 -6.16
N TYR A 32 7.23 11.13 -5.64
CA TYR A 32 6.26 12.02 -5.02
C TYR A 32 6.45 12.02 -3.50
N LEU A 33 7.18 13.03 -3.01
CA LEU A 33 7.58 13.15 -1.62
C LEU A 33 6.49 13.74 -0.71
N ASP A 34 5.31 13.98 -1.21
CA ASP A 34 4.08 14.32 -0.47
C ASP A 34 3.42 13.09 0.19
N SER A 35 3.88 11.88 -0.15
CA SER A 35 3.47 10.63 0.53
C SER A 35 4.15 10.45 1.89
N TYR A 36 3.51 9.66 2.78
CA TYR A 36 4.12 9.25 4.05
C TYR A 36 5.47 8.58 3.85
N GLN A 37 6.46 8.96 4.65
CA GLN A 37 7.80 8.36 4.56
C GLN A 37 8.06 7.27 5.59
N ASP A 38 7.16 7.11 6.56
CA ASP A 38 7.18 6.07 7.57
C ASP A 38 5.74 5.68 7.95
N ALA A 39 5.56 4.84 8.96
CA ALA A 39 4.25 4.40 9.46
C ALA A 39 3.31 5.60 9.69
N PRO A 40 2.16 5.69 8.99
CA PRO A 40 1.37 6.91 8.92
C PRO A 40 0.89 7.45 10.28
N TYR A 41 0.65 6.56 11.26
CA TYR A 41 0.22 6.96 12.60
C TYR A 41 1.30 7.70 13.42
N SER A 42 2.57 7.62 12.97
CA SER A 42 3.72 8.27 13.61
C SER A 42 4.14 9.56 12.90
N GLN A 43 3.47 9.91 11.81
CA GLN A 43 3.86 10.98 10.91
C GLN A 43 2.88 12.16 10.97
N PRO A 44 3.33 13.38 10.65
CA PRO A 44 2.41 14.46 10.31
C PRO A 44 1.48 14.03 9.18
N GLU A 45 0.26 14.59 9.15
CA GLU A 45 -0.70 14.30 8.09
C GLU A 45 -0.10 14.57 6.70
N ALA A 46 -0.35 13.64 5.78
CA ALA A 46 0.07 13.71 4.39
C ALA A 46 -1.09 13.29 3.47
N ILE A 47 -0.94 13.47 2.16
CA ILE A 47 -1.99 13.12 1.18
C ILE A 47 -2.35 11.62 1.18
N GLY A 48 -1.51 10.80 1.75
CA GLY A 48 -1.61 9.32 1.73
C GLY A 48 -0.39 8.69 1.06
N GLY A 49 -0.53 7.43 0.69
CA GLY A 49 0.57 6.64 0.12
C GLY A 49 1.61 6.24 1.16
N TYR A 50 2.64 5.52 0.73
CA TYR A 50 3.79 5.14 1.56
C TYR A 50 5.04 5.08 0.68
N LEU A 51 5.96 6.00 0.89
CA LEU A 51 7.18 6.13 0.11
C LEU A 51 8.39 6.30 1.04
N PRO A 52 8.89 5.20 1.66
CA PRO A 52 10.05 5.25 2.54
C PRO A 52 11.35 5.49 1.75
N LEU A 53 12.39 5.91 2.47
CA LEU A 53 13.72 6.20 1.91
C LEU A 53 14.24 5.06 1.03
N LYS A 54 14.11 3.81 1.49
CA LYS A 54 14.56 2.61 0.77
C LYS A 54 13.86 2.44 -0.58
N LYS A 55 12.58 2.78 -0.64
CA LYS A 55 11.79 2.71 -1.88
C LYS A 55 12.28 3.75 -2.90
N VAL A 56 12.51 4.98 -2.48
CA VAL A 56 13.09 6.02 -3.36
C VAL A 56 14.46 5.57 -3.87
N TYR A 57 15.34 5.05 -2.99
CA TYR A 57 16.67 4.58 -3.37
C TYR A 57 16.64 3.38 -4.33
N SER A 58 15.62 2.53 -4.26
CA SER A 58 15.49 1.37 -5.15
C SER A 58 15.16 1.73 -6.60
N TYR A 59 14.76 2.97 -6.85
CA TYR A 59 14.35 3.40 -8.18
C TYR A 59 15.48 3.28 -9.21
N ASN A 60 15.12 2.91 -10.43
CA ASN A 60 15.97 2.99 -11.62
C ASN A 60 15.23 3.76 -12.70
N PRO A 61 15.63 5.00 -13.02
CA PRO A 61 14.96 5.82 -14.04
C PRO A 61 15.00 5.22 -15.44
N VAL A 62 15.98 4.34 -15.71
CA VAL A 62 16.15 3.71 -17.02
C VAL A 62 15.53 2.32 -16.96
N SER A 63 14.36 2.15 -17.56
CA SER A 63 13.70 0.85 -17.65
C SER A 63 14.52 -0.16 -18.42
N THR A 64 14.54 -1.40 -17.97
CA THR A 64 15.20 -2.53 -18.67
C THR A 64 14.54 -2.88 -20.00
N SER A 65 13.34 -2.37 -20.28
CA SER A 65 12.64 -2.54 -21.57
C SER A 65 13.18 -1.64 -22.68
N LEU A 66 13.98 -0.62 -22.35
CA LEU A 66 14.51 0.33 -23.30
C LEU A 66 15.78 -0.20 -23.97
N SER A 67 15.91 0.07 -25.29
CA SER A 67 17.17 -0.14 -26.00
C SER A 67 18.26 0.85 -25.51
N ALA A 68 19.52 0.57 -25.79
CA ALA A 68 20.64 1.44 -25.42
C ALA A 68 20.51 2.87 -25.99
N GLU A 69 19.95 3.01 -27.21
CA GLU A 69 19.73 4.32 -27.81
C GLU A 69 18.55 5.06 -27.14
N GLN A 70 17.47 4.36 -26.81
CA GLN A 70 16.33 4.93 -26.09
C GLN A 70 16.73 5.35 -24.67
N ALA A 71 17.52 4.54 -23.98
CA ALA A 71 18.04 4.84 -22.65
C ALA A 71 18.78 6.19 -22.58
N LYS A 72 19.46 6.61 -23.64
CA LYS A 72 20.15 7.92 -23.75
C LYS A 72 19.17 9.10 -23.76
N LEU A 73 17.88 8.85 -24.03
CA LEU A 73 16.84 9.90 -24.00
C LEU A 73 16.26 10.08 -22.60
N VAL A 74 16.56 9.20 -21.65
CA VAL A 74 16.24 9.44 -20.24
C VAL A 74 17.29 10.38 -19.64
N TYR A 75 16.90 11.63 -19.41
CA TYR A 75 17.83 12.69 -18.98
C TYR A 75 18.03 12.74 -17.47
N GLY A 76 17.20 12.04 -16.70
CA GLY A 76 17.28 11.98 -15.26
C GLY A 76 15.93 11.72 -14.59
N ALA A 77 15.88 12.00 -13.30
CA ALA A 77 14.68 11.90 -12.48
C ALA A 77 14.44 13.19 -11.70
N GLN A 78 13.18 13.43 -11.30
CA GLN A 78 12.77 14.60 -10.55
C GLN A 78 11.87 14.18 -9.39
N VAL A 79 12.09 14.73 -8.20
CA VAL A 79 11.13 14.67 -7.09
C VAL A 79 10.06 15.74 -7.26
N ASN A 80 8.86 15.42 -6.77
CA ASN A 80 7.76 16.38 -6.62
C ASN A 80 7.34 16.41 -5.15
N LEU A 81 7.00 17.59 -4.65
CA LEU A 81 6.37 17.80 -3.37
C LEU A 81 5.19 18.74 -3.56
N PHE A 82 3.98 18.20 -3.55
CA PHE A 82 2.76 18.98 -3.50
C PHE A 82 2.44 19.35 -2.06
N THR A 83 1.92 20.55 -1.83
CA THR A 83 1.90 21.14 -0.50
C THR A 83 0.52 21.25 0.13
N GLU A 84 -0.45 20.46 -0.34
CA GLU A 84 -1.79 20.42 0.21
C GLU A 84 -1.82 20.12 1.71
N TYR A 85 -0.85 19.32 2.18
CA TYR A 85 -0.69 18.91 3.58
C TYR A 85 0.64 19.37 4.17
N VAL A 86 1.34 20.31 3.53
CA VAL A 86 2.67 20.79 3.95
C VAL A 86 2.60 22.29 4.24
N PRO A 87 2.15 22.69 5.46
CA PRO A 87 1.79 24.07 5.74
C PRO A 87 2.98 24.99 6.07
N THR A 88 4.17 24.47 6.37
CA THR A 88 5.32 25.27 6.81
C THR A 88 6.62 24.91 6.09
N PRO A 89 7.62 25.81 6.03
CA PRO A 89 8.94 25.48 5.49
C PRO A 89 9.62 24.33 6.20
N GLU A 90 9.49 24.22 7.52
CA GLU A 90 10.05 23.13 8.31
C GLU A 90 9.43 21.77 7.91
N HIS A 91 8.13 21.77 7.60
CA HIS A 91 7.46 20.58 7.08
C HIS A 91 7.93 20.22 5.66
N VAL A 92 8.24 21.21 4.80
CA VAL A 92 8.90 20.96 3.50
C VAL A 92 10.24 20.25 3.70
N GLU A 93 11.09 20.74 4.62
CA GLU A 93 12.39 20.12 4.93
C GLU A 93 12.21 18.67 5.43
N TYR A 94 11.24 18.46 6.32
CA TYR A 94 10.87 17.15 6.84
C TYR A 94 10.46 16.18 5.73
N MET A 95 9.63 16.59 4.80
CA MET A 95 9.15 15.75 3.71
C MET A 95 10.23 15.48 2.65
N LEU A 96 11.14 16.44 2.42
CA LEU A 96 12.20 16.30 1.43
C LEU A 96 13.36 15.43 1.92
N TYR A 97 13.82 15.61 3.18
CA TYR A 97 15.04 14.95 3.65
C TYR A 97 14.74 13.80 4.62
N PRO A 98 15.40 12.63 4.41
CA PRO A 98 16.54 12.35 3.49
C PRO A 98 16.17 11.86 2.09
N ARG A 99 14.88 11.76 1.71
CA ARG A 99 14.45 11.10 0.45
C ARG A 99 15.03 11.76 -0.80
N THR A 100 15.21 13.07 -0.81
CA THR A 100 15.87 13.80 -1.92
C THR A 100 17.30 13.34 -2.11
N LEU A 101 18.03 13.00 -1.02
CA LEU A 101 19.40 12.49 -1.11
C LEU A 101 19.42 11.13 -1.81
N ALA A 102 18.40 10.31 -1.59
CA ALA A 102 18.28 9.01 -2.27
C ALA A 102 18.08 9.20 -3.77
N LEU A 103 17.18 10.10 -4.20
CA LEU A 103 17.02 10.35 -5.62
C LEU A 103 18.23 11.01 -6.26
N ALA A 104 18.94 11.88 -5.52
CA ALA A 104 20.18 12.48 -6.01
C ALA A 104 21.24 11.39 -6.32
N GLU A 105 21.38 10.38 -5.44
CA GLU A 105 22.28 9.27 -5.71
C GLU A 105 21.81 8.37 -6.85
N VAL A 106 20.50 8.10 -6.92
CA VAL A 106 19.89 7.37 -8.03
C VAL A 106 20.15 8.04 -9.38
N ALA A 107 20.07 9.38 -9.44
CA ALA A 107 20.33 10.12 -10.68
C ALA A 107 21.82 10.24 -11.03
N TRP A 108 22.72 10.15 -10.03
CA TRP A 108 24.15 10.33 -10.21
C TRP A 108 24.92 9.04 -10.38
N SER A 109 24.45 7.94 -9.80
CA SER A 109 25.19 6.67 -9.74
C SER A 109 24.66 5.65 -10.74
N ALA A 110 25.57 4.89 -11.35
CA ALA A 110 25.17 3.72 -12.13
C ALA A 110 24.48 2.67 -11.23
N PRO A 111 23.39 2.03 -11.68
CA PRO A 111 22.59 1.12 -10.86
C PRO A 111 23.40 0.01 -10.17
N GLU A 112 24.38 -0.54 -10.86
CA GLU A 112 25.27 -1.61 -10.37
C GLU A 112 26.24 -1.16 -9.26
N ARG A 113 26.40 0.14 -9.04
CA ARG A 113 27.22 0.72 -7.98
C ARG A 113 26.44 1.06 -6.73
N LYS A 114 25.11 0.97 -6.79
CA LYS A 114 24.26 1.30 -5.64
C LYS A 114 24.36 0.23 -4.55
N SER A 115 24.56 0.65 -3.32
CA SER A 115 24.59 -0.21 -2.13
C SER A 115 23.71 0.41 -1.05
N TRP A 116 22.59 -0.23 -0.74
CA TRP A 116 21.68 0.27 0.29
C TRP A 116 22.36 0.43 1.66
N PRO A 117 23.14 -0.56 2.18
CA PRO A 117 23.78 -0.40 3.48
C PRO A 117 24.75 0.79 3.53
N ASP A 118 25.53 1.00 2.47
CA ASP A 118 26.45 2.14 2.37
C ASP A 118 25.70 3.47 2.28
N PHE A 119 24.69 3.55 1.41
CA PHE A 119 23.86 4.73 1.30
C PHE A 119 23.15 5.06 2.62
N TYR A 120 22.57 4.07 3.28
CA TYR A 120 21.84 4.27 4.54
C TYR A 120 22.75 4.85 5.64
N ALA A 121 23.98 4.31 5.75
CA ALA A 121 24.96 4.86 6.71
C ALA A 121 25.32 6.32 6.41
N ARG A 122 25.50 6.69 5.14
CA ARG A 122 25.75 8.08 4.71
C ARG A 122 24.52 8.97 4.92
N ALA A 123 23.31 8.45 4.69
CA ALA A 123 22.06 9.16 4.91
C ALA A 123 21.86 9.49 6.40
N LEU A 124 22.14 8.55 7.32
CA LEU A 124 22.13 8.79 8.77
C LEU A 124 23.06 9.93 9.18
N LYS A 125 24.30 9.95 8.61
CA LYS A 125 25.24 11.03 8.87
C LYS A 125 24.74 12.35 8.31
N ALA A 126 24.22 12.35 7.07
CA ALA A 126 23.70 13.55 6.42
C ALA A 126 22.51 14.16 7.17
N VAL A 127 21.59 13.34 7.67
CA VAL A 127 20.48 13.77 8.53
C VAL A 127 21.03 14.46 9.80
N THR A 128 22.01 13.84 10.47
CA THR A 128 22.65 14.44 11.66
C THR A 128 23.30 15.79 11.34
N ASP A 129 24.02 15.87 10.23
CA ASP A 129 24.71 17.11 9.80
C ASP A 129 23.70 18.21 9.41
N LEU A 130 22.58 17.87 8.78
CA LEU A 130 21.51 18.81 8.44
C LEU A 130 20.81 19.33 9.69
N GLN A 131 20.46 18.44 10.64
CA GLN A 131 19.85 18.83 11.91
C GLN A 131 20.76 19.76 12.73
N ALA A 132 22.06 19.48 12.75
CA ALA A 132 23.05 20.36 13.38
C ALA A 132 23.13 21.76 12.76
N LYS A 133 22.71 21.92 11.50
CA LYS A 133 22.60 23.21 10.79
C LYS A 133 21.23 23.87 10.94
N GLY A 134 20.31 23.25 11.70
CA GLY A 134 18.97 23.79 11.96
C GLY A 134 17.89 23.36 10.97
N TYR A 135 18.14 22.39 10.09
CA TYR A 135 17.12 21.83 9.20
C TYR A 135 16.24 20.81 9.93
N HIS A 136 14.95 20.82 9.64
CA HIS A 136 13.94 19.96 10.25
C HIS A 136 13.73 18.68 9.41
N THR A 137 14.71 17.80 9.40
CA THR A 137 14.64 16.55 8.63
C THR A 137 13.83 15.47 9.34
N PHE A 138 13.33 14.47 8.59
CA PHE A 138 12.86 13.24 9.18
C PHE A 138 13.98 12.57 9.99
N ASP A 139 13.64 12.10 11.21
CA ASP A 139 14.58 11.37 12.05
C ASP A 139 14.70 9.92 11.60
N LEU A 140 15.64 9.68 10.70
CA LEU A 140 15.88 8.35 10.13
C LEU A 140 16.24 7.27 11.16
N LYS A 141 16.74 7.66 12.35
CA LYS A 141 17.06 6.71 13.42
C LYS A 141 15.82 6.14 14.11
N SER A 142 14.72 6.88 14.06
CA SER A 142 13.43 6.51 14.64
C SER A 142 12.48 5.90 13.61
N GLU A 143 12.95 5.55 12.41
CA GLU A 143 12.15 4.92 11.37
C GLU A 143 11.53 3.61 11.89
N ILE A 144 10.21 3.50 11.79
CA ILE A 144 9.45 2.30 12.16
C ILE A 144 9.53 1.26 11.04
N GLY A 145 9.46 1.73 9.80
CA GLY A 145 9.50 0.92 8.60
C GLY A 145 8.15 0.35 8.19
N SER A 146 8.17 -0.72 7.41
CA SER A 146 6.98 -1.39 6.91
C SER A 146 6.11 -1.98 8.02
N ARG A 147 4.83 -2.14 7.74
CA ARG A 147 3.87 -2.77 8.64
C ARG A 147 4.36 -4.18 9.00
N PRO A 148 4.48 -4.52 10.29
CA PRO A 148 5.04 -5.81 10.72
C PRO A 148 4.37 -7.01 10.08
N GLU A 149 3.05 -6.96 9.88
CA GLU A 149 2.25 -8.01 9.28
C GLU A 149 2.59 -8.24 7.80
N SER A 150 3.10 -7.22 7.09
CA SER A 150 3.48 -7.33 5.68
C SER A 150 4.87 -7.93 5.44
N LEU A 151 5.68 -8.08 6.50
CA LEU A 151 7.08 -8.48 6.37
C LEU A 151 7.28 -9.97 6.12
N GLN A 152 6.30 -10.80 6.45
CA GLN A 152 6.40 -12.25 6.36
C GLN A 152 5.11 -12.82 5.77
N PRO A 153 5.19 -13.77 4.83
CA PRO A 153 4.02 -14.50 4.38
C PRO A 153 3.35 -15.26 5.52
N LEU A 154 2.02 -15.27 5.52
CA LEU A 154 1.22 -15.98 6.49
C LEU A 154 0.99 -17.43 6.06
N THR A 155 0.94 -18.33 7.05
CA THR A 155 0.43 -19.69 6.87
C THR A 155 -0.84 -19.85 7.68
N HIS A 156 -1.93 -20.27 6.99
CA HIS A 156 -3.23 -20.51 7.59
C HIS A 156 -4.01 -21.53 6.75
N LEU A 157 -5.16 -22.01 7.24
CA LEU A 157 -5.92 -23.10 6.61
C LEU A 157 -6.50 -22.72 5.23
N ALA A 158 -6.76 -21.43 4.99
CA ALA A 158 -7.30 -20.94 3.72
C ALA A 158 -6.21 -20.61 2.68
N LEU A 159 -4.91 -20.80 3.00
CA LEU A 159 -3.83 -20.46 2.08
C LEU A 159 -3.96 -21.23 0.75
N GLY A 160 -4.00 -20.49 -0.36
CA GLY A 160 -4.15 -21.02 -1.72
C GLY A 160 -5.53 -21.59 -2.03
N LYS A 161 -6.53 -21.44 -1.14
CA LYS A 161 -7.88 -21.89 -1.36
C LYS A 161 -8.65 -20.95 -2.30
N LYS A 162 -9.63 -21.52 -3.00
CA LYS A 162 -10.46 -20.77 -3.94
C LYS A 162 -11.36 -19.79 -3.21
N VAL A 163 -11.33 -18.54 -3.66
CA VAL A 163 -12.27 -17.50 -3.24
C VAL A 163 -13.40 -17.37 -4.27
N ILE A 164 -14.63 -17.37 -3.80
CA ILE A 164 -15.83 -17.10 -4.57
C ILE A 164 -16.27 -15.67 -4.24
N TYR A 165 -16.19 -14.79 -5.22
CA TYR A 165 -16.58 -13.39 -5.08
C TYR A 165 -18.09 -13.25 -5.34
N ASN A 166 -18.91 -13.20 -4.27
CA ASN A 166 -20.35 -12.95 -4.37
C ASN A 166 -20.64 -11.48 -4.76
N ALA A 167 -19.69 -10.59 -4.45
CA ALA A 167 -19.62 -9.24 -4.98
C ALA A 167 -18.21 -8.98 -5.52
N PRO A 168 -18.04 -8.41 -6.73
CA PRO A 168 -16.73 -8.27 -7.34
C PRO A 168 -15.89 -7.18 -6.64
N TYR A 169 -14.57 -7.38 -6.62
CA TYR A 169 -13.62 -6.31 -6.35
C TYR A 169 -13.53 -5.35 -7.54
N ASN A 170 -12.95 -4.18 -7.31
CA ASN A 170 -12.76 -3.19 -8.37
C ASN A 170 -11.45 -3.45 -9.13
N SER A 171 -11.51 -3.40 -10.47
CA SER A 171 -10.33 -3.67 -11.33
C SER A 171 -9.18 -2.70 -11.12
N SER A 172 -9.44 -1.47 -10.66
CA SER A 172 -8.38 -0.50 -10.35
C SER A 172 -7.56 -0.88 -9.10
N TYR A 173 -8.11 -1.74 -8.23
CA TYR A 173 -7.50 -2.21 -6.98
C TYR A 173 -7.69 -3.72 -6.85
N ALA A 174 -7.33 -4.43 -7.90
CA ALA A 174 -7.48 -5.89 -7.94
C ALA A 174 -6.41 -6.64 -7.13
N ALA A 175 -5.34 -5.96 -6.73
CA ALA A 175 -4.15 -6.59 -6.14
C ALA A 175 -3.64 -7.75 -7.04
N GLN A 176 -3.61 -9.00 -6.54
CA GLN A 176 -3.23 -10.18 -7.31
C GLN A 176 -4.46 -10.89 -7.95
N GLY A 177 -5.60 -10.20 -8.03
CA GLY A 177 -6.83 -10.75 -8.59
C GLY A 177 -7.51 -11.75 -7.66
N ASP A 178 -8.03 -12.84 -8.23
CA ASP A 178 -8.87 -13.81 -7.49
C ASP A 178 -8.14 -14.54 -6.36
N VAL A 179 -6.82 -14.53 -6.34
CA VAL A 179 -6.01 -15.21 -5.31
C VAL A 179 -5.67 -14.32 -4.12
N THR A 180 -5.84 -13.01 -4.23
CA THR A 180 -5.38 -12.02 -3.23
C THR A 180 -5.78 -12.39 -1.80
N LEU A 181 -7.04 -12.74 -1.58
CA LEU A 181 -7.56 -12.94 -0.22
C LEU A 181 -7.15 -14.27 0.44
N THR A 182 -6.32 -15.05 -0.25
CA THR A 182 -5.82 -16.35 0.24
C THR A 182 -4.38 -16.61 -0.22
N ASP A 183 -3.63 -15.59 -0.60
CA ASP A 183 -2.24 -15.73 -1.07
C ASP A 183 -1.19 -15.69 0.07
N GLY A 184 -1.63 -15.41 1.28
CA GLY A 184 -0.79 -15.32 2.47
C GLY A 184 -0.01 -14.01 2.58
N ILE A 185 -0.33 -13.00 1.76
CA ILE A 185 0.38 -11.73 1.72
C ILE A 185 -0.45 -10.65 2.40
N ARG A 186 0.09 -10.06 3.48
CA ARG A 186 -0.54 -8.92 4.14
C ARG A 186 -0.07 -7.62 3.52
N GLY A 187 -0.97 -6.66 3.42
CA GLY A 187 -0.65 -5.34 2.91
C GLY A 187 0.15 -4.46 3.87
N ASP A 188 0.98 -3.58 3.31
CA ASP A 188 1.73 -2.56 4.02
C ASP A 188 0.87 -1.31 4.29
N TRP A 189 1.47 -0.16 4.55
CA TRP A 189 0.80 1.07 4.97
C TRP A 189 -0.04 1.75 3.88
N THR A 190 -0.05 1.27 2.65
CA THR A 190 -0.80 1.88 1.54
C THR A 190 -1.63 0.86 0.77
N TYR A 191 -2.87 1.22 0.42
CA TYR A 191 -3.75 0.40 -0.41
C TYR A 191 -3.25 0.24 -1.88
N GLY A 192 -2.22 0.99 -2.28
CA GLY A 192 -1.60 0.92 -3.61
C GLY A 192 -0.38 0.00 -3.69
N ASP A 193 -0.09 -0.82 -2.67
CA ASP A 193 1.09 -1.70 -2.63
C ASP A 193 0.94 -2.99 -3.44
N GLY A 194 -0.29 -3.29 -3.90
CA GLY A 194 -0.59 -4.50 -4.67
C GLY A 194 -0.95 -5.71 -3.81
N ALA A 195 -1.08 -5.56 -2.48
CA ALA A 195 -1.56 -6.60 -1.56
C ALA A 195 -2.98 -6.32 -1.04
N TRP A 196 -3.42 -5.07 -1.00
CA TRP A 196 -4.77 -4.69 -0.62
C TRP A 196 -5.73 -4.75 -1.80
N GLN A 197 -6.82 -5.47 -1.65
CA GLN A 197 -7.89 -5.55 -2.64
C GLN A 197 -9.03 -4.59 -2.28
N GLY A 198 -9.49 -3.78 -3.26
CA GLY A 198 -10.44 -2.70 -3.05
C GLY A 198 -11.86 -3.05 -3.49
N PHE A 199 -12.83 -2.71 -2.63
CA PHE A 199 -14.26 -2.88 -2.86
C PHE A 199 -14.95 -1.53 -2.70
N ILE A 200 -15.71 -1.10 -3.70
CA ILE A 200 -16.46 0.15 -3.62
C ILE A 200 -17.79 -0.09 -2.88
N SER A 201 -18.25 0.89 -2.12
CA SER A 201 -19.36 0.77 -1.16
C SER A 201 -20.62 0.10 -1.71
N LYS A 202 -20.96 0.31 -2.98
CA LYS A 202 -22.12 -0.34 -3.64
C LYS A 202 -21.96 -1.85 -3.77
N ASN A 203 -20.73 -2.33 -3.95
CA ASN A 203 -20.43 -3.74 -4.17
C ASN A 203 -20.10 -4.48 -2.87
N ARG A 204 -19.74 -3.75 -1.80
CA ARG A 204 -19.32 -4.30 -0.49
C ARG A 204 -18.38 -5.51 -0.59
N LEU A 205 -17.68 -5.85 0.45
CA LEU A 205 -17.00 -7.15 0.53
C LEU A 205 -18.03 -8.25 0.80
N ASP A 206 -18.11 -9.23 -0.07
CA ASP A 206 -18.91 -10.44 0.12
C ASP A 206 -18.21 -11.59 -0.61
N VAL A 207 -17.46 -12.40 0.15
CA VAL A 207 -16.63 -13.47 -0.39
C VAL A 207 -16.84 -14.76 0.39
N THR A 208 -16.69 -15.88 -0.30
CA THR A 208 -16.74 -17.22 0.28
C THR A 208 -15.48 -17.98 -0.07
N VAL A 209 -14.75 -18.44 0.93
CA VAL A 209 -13.58 -19.31 0.77
C VAL A 209 -14.06 -20.75 0.78
N ASP A 210 -13.73 -21.55 -0.25
CA ASP A 210 -13.97 -23.00 -0.29
C ASP A 210 -12.76 -23.72 0.30
N MET A 211 -12.88 -24.25 1.50
CA MET A 211 -11.84 -25.04 2.19
C MET A 211 -11.62 -26.41 1.55
N GLU A 212 -12.39 -26.75 0.48
CA GLU A 212 -12.40 -28.02 -0.27
C GLU A 212 -12.98 -29.21 0.51
N ASN A 213 -12.75 -29.26 1.81
CA ASN A 213 -13.24 -30.30 2.70
C ASN A 213 -13.80 -29.68 3.98
N GLU A 214 -14.63 -30.44 4.71
CA GLU A 214 -15.02 -30.09 6.07
C GLU A 214 -13.75 -29.91 6.91
N THR A 215 -13.61 -28.73 7.50
CA THR A 215 -12.42 -28.33 8.25
C THR A 215 -12.82 -27.82 9.64
N THR A 216 -12.09 -28.18 10.67
CA THR A 216 -12.26 -27.58 11.99
C THR A 216 -11.59 -26.19 11.98
N ILE A 217 -12.36 -25.17 12.31
CA ILE A 217 -11.98 -23.75 12.26
C ILE A 217 -12.04 -23.18 13.66
N HIS A 218 -10.97 -22.51 14.08
CA HIS A 218 -10.85 -21.88 15.39
C HIS A 218 -10.92 -20.35 15.33
N SER A 219 -10.56 -19.76 14.21
CA SER A 219 -10.73 -18.32 13.99
C SER A 219 -10.87 -17.97 12.51
N VAL A 220 -11.57 -16.87 12.24
CA VAL A 220 -11.64 -16.24 10.92
C VAL A 220 -11.37 -14.75 11.10
N THR A 221 -10.38 -14.21 10.40
CA THR A 221 -9.93 -12.82 10.53
C THR A 221 -9.76 -12.18 9.17
N ALA A 222 -10.17 -10.92 9.04
CA ALA A 222 -9.76 -10.05 7.93
C ALA A 222 -9.26 -8.71 8.48
N ALA A 223 -8.25 -8.15 7.83
CA ALA A 223 -7.78 -6.80 8.13
C ALA A 223 -8.44 -5.77 7.22
N PHE A 224 -8.62 -4.58 7.77
CA PHE A 224 -9.14 -3.43 7.05
C PHE A 224 -8.28 -2.20 7.34
N MET A 225 -8.28 -1.27 6.38
CA MET A 225 -7.65 0.02 6.57
C MET A 225 -8.65 1.16 6.46
N GLN A 226 -8.33 2.28 7.09
CA GLN A 226 -8.98 3.57 6.91
C GLN A 226 -7.95 4.59 6.48
N VAL A 227 -8.27 5.35 5.43
CA VAL A 227 -7.53 6.53 4.95
C VAL A 227 -8.58 7.55 4.54
N VAL A 228 -8.99 8.41 5.48
CA VAL A 228 -10.15 9.30 5.34
C VAL A 228 -10.02 10.23 4.14
N GLY A 229 -8.85 10.82 3.92
CA GLY A 229 -8.58 11.71 2.78
C GLY A 229 -8.71 11.04 1.40
N ALA A 230 -8.61 9.71 1.33
CA ALA A 230 -8.81 8.91 0.13
C ALA A 230 -10.20 8.24 0.07
N GLU A 231 -11.10 8.59 0.97
CA GLU A 231 -12.43 7.98 1.12
C GLU A 231 -12.37 6.45 1.32
N VAL A 232 -11.33 5.96 1.99
CA VAL A 232 -11.21 4.57 2.43
C VAL A 232 -11.65 4.50 3.88
N PHE A 233 -12.62 3.64 4.20
CA PHE A 233 -13.17 3.55 5.55
C PHE A 233 -13.15 2.12 6.08
N LEU A 234 -13.01 1.99 7.40
CA LEU A 234 -13.31 0.74 8.09
C LEU A 234 -14.76 0.32 7.84
N PRO A 235 -15.07 -0.99 7.82
CA PRO A 235 -16.45 -1.44 7.66
C PRO A 235 -17.33 -0.95 8.81
N ALA A 236 -18.58 -0.56 8.49
CA ALA A 236 -19.59 -0.27 9.48
C ALA A 236 -20.28 -1.53 10.01
N SER A 237 -20.25 -2.63 9.29
CA SER A 237 -20.67 -3.94 9.79
C SER A 237 -19.90 -5.08 9.16
N VAL A 238 -19.70 -6.15 9.94
CA VAL A 238 -19.07 -7.40 9.51
C VAL A 238 -19.96 -8.56 9.91
N VAL A 239 -20.14 -9.51 8.97
CA VAL A 239 -20.79 -10.79 9.21
C VAL A 239 -19.84 -11.91 8.78
N ILE A 240 -19.61 -12.89 9.66
CA ILE A 240 -18.82 -14.09 9.40
C ILE A 240 -19.72 -15.30 9.57
N SER A 241 -19.72 -16.20 8.60
CA SER A 241 -20.57 -17.39 8.62
C SER A 241 -19.87 -18.60 7.99
N VAL A 242 -20.34 -19.79 8.31
CA VAL A 242 -19.85 -21.07 7.76
C VAL A 242 -20.99 -21.88 7.17
N SER A 243 -20.64 -22.78 6.25
CA SER A 243 -21.58 -23.71 5.62
C SER A 243 -20.86 -25.01 5.22
N ASP A 244 -21.61 -26.12 5.17
CA ASP A 244 -21.13 -27.39 4.63
C ASP A 244 -21.47 -27.55 3.14
N ASP A 245 -22.56 -26.93 2.69
CA ASP A 245 -23.10 -27.09 1.33
C ASP A 245 -22.87 -25.85 0.43
N GLY A 246 -22.37 -24.72 1.00
CA GLY A 246 -22.17 -23.46 0.31
C GLY A 246 -23.45 -22.67 0.02
N VAL A 247 -24.58 -23.11 0.54
CA VAL A 247 -25.91 -22.50 0.34
C VAL A 247 -26.52 -22.08 1.67
N ASN A 248 -26.54 -22.98 2.64
CA ASN A 248 -27.09 -22.73 3.96
C ASN A 248 -25.98 -22.32 4.93
N PHE A 249 -25.91 -21.05 5.26
CA PHE A 249 -24.87 -20.50 6.12
C PHE A 249 -25.36 -20.29 7.55
N THR A 250 -24.56 -20.73 8.51
CA THR A 250 -24.74 -20.44 9.93
C THR A 250 -23.88 -19.24 10.31
N GLU A 251 -24.51 -18.20 10.85
CA GLU A 251 -23.82 -16.99 11.31
C GLU A 251 -23.00 -17.31 12.58
N LEU A 252 -21.72 -16.96 12.56
CA LEU A 252 -20.79 -17.07 13.68
C LEU A 252 -20.61 -15.76 14.40
N LYS A 253 -20.61 -14.66 13.62
CA LYS A 253 -20.43 -13.29 14.13
C LYS A 253 -21.20 -12.31 13.28
N HIS A 254 -21.90 -11.39 13.97
CA HIS A 254 -22.39 -10.15 13.40
C HIS A 254 -21.95 -9.01 14.32
N GLN A 255 -21.28 -8.03 13.79
CA GLN A 255 -20.80 -6.88 14.55
C GLN A 255 -20.94 -5.60 13.75
N ASP A 256 -21.61 -4.62 14.37
CA ASP A 256 -21.67 -3.26 13.86
C ASP A 256 -20.60 -2.39 14.50
N PHE A 257 -20.10 -1.42 13.75
CA PHE A 257 -19.04 -0.49 14.16
C PHE A 257 -19.46 0.95 13.88
N VAL A 258 -19.03 1.83 14.77
CA VAL A 258 -19.07 3.28 14.51
C VAL A 258 -17.76 3.68 13.85
N VAL A 259 -17.85 4.16 12.61
CA VAL A 259 -16.67 4.62 11.87
C VAL A 259 -16.32 6.03 12.34
N ASN A 260 -15.15 6.19 12.97
CA ASN A 260 -14.66 7.48 13.41
C ASN A 260 -13.79 8.14 12.33
N LYS A 261 -14.29 9.21 11.71
CA LYS A 261 -13.55 9.96 10.68
C LYS A 261 -12.45 10.88 11.22
N GLU A 262 -12.41 11.12 12.53
CA GLU A 262 -11.33 11.89 13.15
C GLU A 262 -10.01 11.11 13.19
N GLU A 263 -10.09 9.78 13.12
CA GLU A 263 -8.91 8.91 12.95
C GLU A 263 -8.56 8.85 11.47
N ALA A 264 -7.76 9.80 10.98
CA ALA A 264 -7.44 9.94 9.56
C ALA A 264 -6.88 8.65 8.93
N ILE A 265 -6.06 7.91 9.68
CA ILE A 265 -5.50 6.62 9.27
C ILE A 265 -5.63 5.61 10.41
N LYS A 266 -6.17 4.43 10.07
CA LYS A 266 -6.33 3.34 11.01
C LYS A 266 -6.27 1.99 10.31
N PHE A 267 -5.66 1.00 10.98
CA PHE A 267 -5.68 -0.41 10.58
C PHE A 267 -6.39 -1.20 11.67
N SER A 268 -7.23 -2.15 11.28
CA SER A 268 -8.01 -2.93 12.23
C SER A 268 -8.28 -4.33 11.70
N ASP A 269 -7.96 -5.33 12.50
CA ASP A 269 -8.38 -6.71 12.26
C ASP A 269 -9.77 -6.93 12.87
N VAL A 270 -10.64 -7.62 12.16
CA VAL A 270 -11.96 -8.04 12.65
C VAL A 270 -12.04 -9.55 12.59
N SER A 271 -12.20 -10.16 13.77
CA SER A 271 -12.09 -11.61 13.95
C SER A 271 -13.33 -12.21 14.58
N TRP A 272 -13.59 -13.46 14.24
CA TRP A 272 -14.35 -14.41 15.05
C TRP A 272 -13.39 -15.45 15.64
N GLU A 273 -13.61 -15.83 16.87
CA GLU A 273 -12.89 -16.90 17.56
C GLU A 273 -13.88 -17.89 18.18
N GLY A 274 -13.59 -19.18 18.10
CA GLY A 274 -14.43 -20.25 18.61
C GLY A 274 -13.94 -21.63 18.12
N THR A 275 -14.86 -22.58 18.01
CA THR A 275 -14.59 -23.86 17.35
C THR A 275 -15.84 -24.26 16.58
N VAL A 276 -15.70 -24.41 15.28
CA VAL A 276 -16.77 -24.83 14.38
C VAL A 276 -16.20 -25.73 13.28
N LYS A 277 -17.03 -26.56 12.69
CA LYS A 277 -16.70 -27.28 11.47
C LYS A 277 -17.47 -26.70 10.29
N GLY A 278 -16.86 -26.72 9.13
CA GLY A 278 -17.50 -26.31 7.88
C GLY A 278 -16.53 -26.37 6.71
N ARG A 279 -17.08 -26.44 5.51
CA ARG A 279 -16.32 -26.42 4.26
C ARG A 279 -16.20 -24.99 3.70
N TYR A 280 -17.25 -24.20 3.83
CA TYR A 280 -17.29 -22.85 3.25
C TYR A 280 -17.26 -21.80 4.35
N VAL A 281 -16.35 -20.83 4.23
CA VAL A 281 -16.23 -19.67 5.13
C VAL A 281 -16.63 -18.42 4.35
N ARG A 282 -17.71 -17.76 4.76
CA ARG A 282 -18.15 -16.50 4.15
C ARG A 282 -17.82 -15.33 5.03
N TYR A 283 -17.18 -14.33 4.43
CA TYR A 283 -16.84 -13.07 5.08
C TYR A 283 -17.52 -11.91 4.34
N GLN A 284 -18.31 -11.13 5.07
CA GLN A 284 -19.03 -9.99 4.53
C GLN A 284 -18.68 -8.75 5.33
N ALA A 285 -18.41 -7.62 4.65
CA ALA A 285 -18.21 -6.33 5.26
C ALA A 285 -18.92 -5.25 4.46
N ARG A 286 -19.53 -4.30 5.15
CA ARG A 286 -20.32 -3.22 4.54
C ARG A 286 -19.82 -1.87 5.00
N ALA A 287 -19.75 -0.91 4.08
CA ALA A 287 -19.55 0.49 4.41
C ALA A 287 -20.79 1.08 5.09
N GLY A 288 -20.58 2.14 5.86
CA GLY A 288 -21.70 2.91 6.43
C GLY A 288 -22.58 3.52 5.34
N LYS A 289 -23.88 3.54 5.55
CA LYS A 289 -24.86 4.03 4.56
C LYS A 289 -24.62 5.47 4.12
N GLU A 290 -24.07 6.29 5.01
CA GLU A 290 -23.80 7.72 4.79
C GLU A 290 -22.34 7.98 4.38
N LEU A 291 -21.49 6.96 4.44
CA LEU A 291 -20.11 7.00 4.03
C LEU A 291 -20.05 6.34 2.66
N GLY A 292 -19.99 7.10 1.60
CA GLY A 292 -19.50 6.58 0.32
C GLY A 292 -18.10 6.00 0.48
N GLY A 293 -17.44 5.60 -0.61
CA GLY A 293 -16.03 5.25 -0.59
C GLY A 293 -15.75 3.75 -0.54
N TRP A 294 -14.52 3.44 -0.19
CA TRP A 294 -13.91 2.13 -0.38
C TRP A 294 -13.82 1.34 0.91
N ILE A 295 -13.93 0.02 0.78
CA ILE A 295 -13.41 -0.95 1.75
C ILE A 295 -12.19 -1.63 1.12
N PHE A 296 -11.10 -1.73 1.88
CA PHE A 296 -9.92 -2.52 1.49
C PHE A 296 -9.67 -3.62 2.51
N THR A 297 -9.34 -4.81 2.00
CA THR A 297 -8.88 -5.95 2.80
C THR A 297 -7.73 -6.66 2.07
N ASP A 298 -6.85 -7.30 2.82
CA ASP A 298 -5.66 -7.95 2.27
C ASP A 298 -5.77 -9.48 2.26
N GLU A 299 -6.33 -10.09 3.31
CA GLU A 299 -6.33 -11.53 3.48
C GLU A 299 -7.53 -12.01 4.30
N ILE A 300 -8.07 -13.18 4.00
CA ILE A 300 -9.03 -13.91 4.83
C ILE A 300 -8.29 -15.04 5.54
N ILE A 301 -7.90 -14.81 6.76
CA ILE A 301 -7.09 -15.71 7.57
C ILE A 301 -8.01 -16.70 8.29
N VAL A 302 -7.84 -18.00 8.07
CA VAL A 302 -8.59 -19.08 8.75
C VAL A 302 -7.62 -19.95 9.53
N LYS A 303 -7.88 -20.16 10.82
CA LYS A 303 -7.04 -21.01 11.69
C LYS A 303 -7.87 -22.05 12.42
#